data_7320bf85ad48b179456f5cf2ca5d6831
#
_entry.id   7320bf85ad48b179456f5cf2ca5d6831
#
_cell.length_a   1.000
_cell.length_b   1.000
_cell.length_c   1.000
_cell.angle_alpha   90.00
_cell.angle_beta   90.00
_cell.angle_gamma   90.00
#
_symmetry.space_group_name_H-M   'P 1'
#
loop_
_entity.id
_entity.type
_entity.pdbx_description
1 polymer ?
#
loop_
_entity_poly.entity_id
_entity_poly.type
_entity_poly.pdbx_seq_one_letter_code
_entity_poly.pdbx_strand_id
1 'polypeptide(L)'
;MRTETRILLKNFIRSRSLQAAFLLLTGIASLPSCSHLNGGMGPREFEVGEESSSPEAFHSEDYIVHKLRSGETPEILAGRFLGDKRRDWIIEEANRGVLFEEGQLIVIPLKEDKGGLLPGGYQVVPVLCYHRFAERCDASLCTPTDLFERQMDYLEKNAYRVISMAEFLEFLSYRRSIPRKAVVITMDDGYSSAYEIAFPILKRHGFTATLFVYTDFVGTSRSALTWDQLRAMKSGGFEIGSHSLSHCDLTKKKEGESDEAYLDRVRKELLLSKKILDDKLAQNTIYLAFPYGEFNQRLVALCHETGYRLGFSVKQGGNAFFAHPLSLKREQILRKDMDHFVAKLRTFHEYSVK
;
A
#
# COMPACT_ATOMS: atom_id res chain seq x y z
N MET A 1 -26.65 -4.53 0.32
CA MET A 1 -25.23 -4.17 0.20
C MET A 1 -24.81 -3.49 -1.12
N ARG A 2 -25.47 -3.72 -2.26
CA ARG A 2 -25.13 -3.03 -3.54
C ARG A 2 -25.65 -1.59 -3.64
N THR A 3 -26.63 -1.20 -2.84
CA THR A 3 -27.32 0.11 -2.93
C THR A 3 -26.64 1.21 -2.11
N GLU A 4 -26.08 0.91 -0.95
CA GLU A 4 -25.48 1.92 -0.07
C GLU A 4 -24.11 2.43 -0.57
N THR A 5 -23.31 1.54 -1.15
CA THR A 5 -22.01 1.93 -1.73
C THR A 5 -22.18 2.87 -2.94
N ARG A 6 -23.29 2.71 -3.69
CA ARG A 6 -23.62 3.62 -4.80
C ARG A 6 -24.01 5.03 -4.34
N ILE A 7 -24.64 5.14 -3.19
CA ILE A 7 -25.09 6.44 -2.64
C ILE A 7 -23.89 7.23 -2.10
N LEU A 8 -22.97 6.57 -1.42
CA LEU A 8 -21.74 7.22 -0.90
C LEU A 8 -20.82 7.73 -2.03
N LEU A 9 -20.66 6.95 -3.10
CA LEU A 9 -19.85 7.35 -4.24
C LEU A 9 -20.46 8.53 -5.02
N LYS A 10 -21.79 8.54 -5.20
CA LYS A 10 -22.50 9.65 -5.86
C LYS A 10 -22.41 10.96 -5.08
N ASN A 11 -22.48 10.90 -3.75
CA ASN A 11 -22.38 12.10 -2.91
C ASN A 11 -20.95 12.66 -2.85
N PHE A 12 -19.94 11.79 -2.90
CA PHE A 12 -18.54 12.21 -2.92
C PHE A 12 -18.14 12.89 -4.24
N ILE A 13 -18.62 12.38 -5.38
CA ILE A 13 -18.36 12.97 -6.71
C ILE A 13 -19.09 14.32 -6.87
N ARG A 14 -20.30 14.48 -6.31
CA ARG A 14 -21.03 15.76 -6.36
C ARG A 14 -20.41 16.89 -5.54
N SER A 15 -19.66 16.60 -4.50
CA SER A 15 -19.05 17.63 -3.63
C SER A 15 -17.76 18.25 -4.18
N ARG A 16 -17.18 17.69 -5.24
CA ARG A 16 -15.91 18.17 -5.86
C ARG A 16 -16.05 18.85 -7.22
N SER A 17 -17.27 19.08 -7.74
CA SER A 17 -17.48 19.93 -8.91
C SER A 17 -17.47 21.40 -8.51
N LEU A 18 -16.31 21.95 -8.19
CA LEU A 18 -16.09 23.39 -8.08
C LEU A 18 -15.81 23.96 -9.47
N GLN A 19 -16.75 24.78 -9.85
CA GLN A 19 -16.83 25.60 -11.02
C GLN A 19 -15.55 26.37 -11.32
N ALA A 20 -14.94 26.13 -12.50
CA ALA A 20 -14.09 27.11 -13.15
C ALA A 20 -14.99 28.05 -13.95
N ALA A 21 -15.29 29.21 -13.40
CA ALA A 21 -15.97 30.28 -14.10
C ALA A 21 -14.97 31.03 -14.97
N PHE A 22 -15.08 30.87 -16.31
CA PHE A 22 -14.43 31.74 -17.28
C PHE A 22 -15.21 33.05 -17.33
N LEU A 23 -14.59 34.14 -16.86
CA LEU A 23 -15.07 35.53 -17.10
C LEU A 23 -14.23 36.12 -18.22
N LEU A 24 -14.82 36.17 -19.44
CA LEU A 24 -14.40 37.01 -20.52
C LEU A 24 -14.89 38.43 -20.22
N LEU A 25 -13.97 39.37 -19.95
CA LEU A 25 -14.26 40.80 -19.93
C LEU A 25 -13.58 41.44 -21.15
N THR A 26 -14.40 41.72 -22.15
CA THR A 26 -14.09 42.70 -23.23
C THR A 26 -14.30 44.10 -22.69
N GLY A 27 -13.23 44.87 -22.59
CA GLY A 27 -13.29 46.27 -22.25
C GLY A 27 -12.47 47.08 -23.24
N ILE A 28 -13.19 47.68 -24.18
CA ILE A 28 -12.69 48.75 -25.06
C ILE A 28 -12.68 50.07 -24.23
N ALA A 29 -11.56 50.73 -24.12
CA ALA A 29 -11.54 52.11 -23.71
C ALA A 29 -10.38 52.85 -24.39
N SER A 30 -10.78 53.87 -25.05
CA SER A 30 -10.17 54.91 -25.83
C SER A 30 -8.95 55.62 -25.18
N LEU A 31 -8.01 55.97 -26.07
CA LEU A 31 -6.89 56.88 -25.86
C LEU A 31 -7.35 58.34 -25.69
N PRO A 32 -6.56 59.17 -25.02
CA PRO A 32 -6.33 60.53 -25.49
C PRO A 32 -4.84 60.80 -25.82
N SER A 33 -4.70 61.48 -26.93
CA SER A 33 -3.48 62.07 -27.45
C SER A 33 -3.18 63.41 -26.71
N CYS A 34 -1.91 63.69 -26.44
CA CYS A 34 -1.24 65.02 -26.62
C CYS A 34 0.17 64.99 -26.05
N SER A 35 1.11 65.11 -26.84
CA SER A 35 1.99 66.20 -27.33
C SER A 35 3.20 66.54 -26.44
N HIS A 36 4.38 66.43 -27.08
CA HIS A 36 5.64 67.17 -26.96
C HIS A 36 6.33 67.40 -25.64
N LEU A 37 7.55 66.86 -25.53
CA LEU A 37 8.74 67.68 -25.34
C LEU A 37 10.02 66.89 -25.70
N ASN A 38 10.87 67.53 -26.49
CA ASN A 38 12.19 67.15 -26.95
C ASN A 38 13.19 67.00 -25.78
N GLY A 39 14.01 65.98 -25.81
CA GLY A 39 15.22 65.90 -25.01
C GLY A 39 16.03 64.70 -25.48
N GLY A 40 17.00 64.95 -26.38
CA GLY A 40 17.88 63.92 -26.91
C GLY A 40 18.81 63.34 -25.84
N MET A 41 18.87 62.03 -25.80
CA MET A 41 19.97 61.23 -25.27
C MET A 41 20.17 60.05 -26.20
N GLY A 42 21.42 59.85 -26.64
CA GLY A 42 21.84 58.83 -27.58
C GLY A 42 21.61 57.40 -27.09
N PRO A 43 21.75 56.43 -27.97
CA PRO A 43 21.47 55.03 -27.67
C PRO A 43 22.49 54.56 -26.63
N ARG A 44 22.00 54.20 -25.41
CA ARG A 44 22.74 53.35 -24.50
C ARG A 44 22.69 51.96 -25.12
N GLU A 45 23.83 51.46 -25.54
CA GLU A 45 24.07 50.05 -25.75
C GLU A 45 23.75 49.31 -24.45
N PHE A 46 22.68 48.56 -24.44
CA PHE A 46 22.49 47.54 -23.39
C PHE A 46 23.47 46.42 -23.74
N GLU A 47 24.59 46.36 -23.03
CA GLU A 47 25.36 45.13 -22.94
C GLU A 47 24.42 44.04 -22.40
N VAL A 48 24.00 43.14 -23.29
CA VAL A 48 23.40 41.88 -22.93
C VAL A 48 24.52 41.06 -22.34
N GLY A 49 24.69 41.14 -21.05
CA GLY A 49 25.48 40.20 -20.31
C GLY A 49 24.83 38.80 -20.52
N GLU A 50 25.49 37.95 -21.25
CA GLU A 50 25.18 36.53 -21.33
C GLU A 50 25.40 35.91 -19.92
N GLU A 51 24.43 36.01 -19.04
CA GLU A 51 24.27 35.02 -17.99
C GLU A 51 23.37 33.91 -18.51
N SER A 52 23.99 32.99 -19.19
CA SER A 52 23.46 31.64 -19.46
C SER A 52 23.33 30.86 -18.17
N SER A 53 22.41 31.24 -17.31
CA SER A 53 21.91 30.36 -16.27
C SER A 53 20.61 29.75 -16.74
N SER A 54 20.71 28.63 -17.46
CA SER A 54 19.55 27.74 -17.58
C SER A 54 19.06 27.45 -16.15
N PRO A 55 17.77 27.61 -15.85
CA PRO A 55 17.26 27.38 -14.51
C PRO A 55 17.54 25.93 -14.13
N GLU A 56 18.45 25.72 -13.16
CA GLU A 56 18.81 24.37 -12.67
C GLU A 56 17.65 23.66 -11.98
N ALA A 57 16.63 24.41 -11.56
CA ALA A 57 15.39 23.88 -11.00
C ALA A 57 14.31 24.95 -10.99
N PHE A 58 13.07 24.57 -11.28
CA PHE A 58 11.88 25.38 -11.03
C PHE A 58 11.16 24.80 -9.82
N HIS A 59 10.81 25.65 -8.85
CA HIS A 59 10.11 25.27 -7.62
C HIS A 59 8.74 25.93 -7.56
N SER A 60 7.71 25.12 -7.27
CA SER A 60 6.37 25.54 -6.89
C SER A 60 5.96 24.88 -5.58
N GLU A 61 4.79 25.21 -5.05
CA GLU A 61 4.23 24.52 -3.88
C GLU A 61 3.80 23.06 -4.21
N ASP A 62 3.60 22.75 -5.48
CA ASP A 62 3.04 21.49 -5.93
C ASP A 62 4.08 20.52 -6.48
N TYR A 63 5.15 21.04 -7.08
CA TYR A 63 6.19 20.24 -7.72
C TYR A 63 7.50 21.01 -7.94
N ILE A 64 8.56 20.23 -8.17
CA ILE A 64 9.87 20.74 -8.62
C ILE A 64 10.13 20.21 -10.03
N VAL A 65 10.59 21.06 -10.95
CA VAL A 65 11.24 20.63 -12.20
C VAL A 65 12.74 20.61 -11.96
N HIS A 66 13.34 19.44 -12.00
CA HIS A 66 14.75 19.21 -11.67
C HIS A 66 15.52 18.72 -12.89
N LYS A 67 16.69 19.29 -13.14
CA LYS A 67 17.63 18.79 -14.15
C LYS A 67 18.55 17.78 -13.49
N LEU A 68 18.50 16.53 -13.97
CA LEU A 68 19.27 15.43 -13.42
C LEU A 68 20.77 15.70 -13.53
N ARG A 69 21.49 15.46 -12.44
CA ARG A 69 22.95 15.48 -12.37
C ARG A 69 23.48 14.06 -12.45
N SER A 70 24.77 13.94 -12.76
CA SER A 70 25.45 12.63 -12.80
C SER A 70 25.26 11.87 -11.47
N GLY A 71 24.80 10.61 -11.54
CA GLY A 71 24.59 9.74 -10.39
C GLY A 71 23.30 9.99 -9.58
N GLU A 72 22.45 10.94 -9.97
CA GLU A 72 21.15 11.10 -9.30
C GLU A 72 20.16 10.05 -9.79
N THR A 73 19.51 9.39 -8.84
CA THR A 73 18.47 8.39 -9.07
C THR A 73 17.14 8.84 -8.44
N PRO A 74 15.98 8.32 -8.87
CA PRO A 74 14.71 8.60 -8.23
C PRO A 74 14.74 8.40 -6.71
N GLU A 75 15.45 7.36 -6.24
CA GLU A 75 15.60 7.06 -4.83
C GLU A 75 16.39 8.15 -4.06
N ILE A 76 17.51 8.62 -4.63
CA ILE A 76 18.29 9.72 -4.04
C ILE A 76 17.46 11.00 -3.98
N LEU A 77 16.75 11.30 -5.06
CA LEU A 77 15.91 12.48 -5.15
C LEU A 77 14.71 12.41 -4.21
N ALA A 78 14.07 11.25 -4.08
CA ALA A 78 12.99 11.03 -3.12
C ALA A 78 13.48 11.22 -1.68
N GLY A 79 14.66 10.74 -1.33
CA GLY A 79 15.28 11.00 -0.03
C GLY A 79 15.51 12.50 0.22
N ARG A 80 15.97 13.23 -0.79
CA ARG A 80 16.27 14.69 -0.71
C ARG A 80 15.02 15.54 -0.64
N PHE A 81 14.05 15.34 -1.53
CA PHE A 81 12.91 16.22 -1.73
C PHE A 81 11.62 15.74 -1.06
N LEU A 82 11.44 14.43 -0.88
CA LEU A 82 10.24 13.83 -0.30
C LEU A 82 10.47 13.29 1.13
N GLY A 83 11.73 13.34 1.62
CA GLY A 83 12.10 12.92 2.97
C GLY A 83 12.14 11.39 3.20
N ASP A 84 11.87 10.58 2.20
CA ASP A 84 11.90 9.11 2.28
C ASP A 84 12.31 8.51 0.94
N LYS A 85 13.44 7.80 0.91
CA LYS A 85 13.97 7.14 -0.30
C LYS A 85 12.99 6.12 -0.90
N ARG A 86 12.16 5.49 -0.09
CA ARG A 86 11.14 4.51 -0.53
C ARG A 86 9.98 5.14 -1.28
N ARG A 87 9.95 6.48 -1.39
CA ARG A 87 8.98 7.24 -2.18
C ARG A 87 9.46 7.57 -3.60
N ASP A 88 10.54 6.91 -4.05
CA ASP A 88 11.09 6.98 -5.41
C ASP A 88 10.05 6.77 -6.51
N TRP A 89 9.09 5.87 -6.28
CA TRP A 89 8.00 5.59 -7.18
C TRP A 89 7.12 6.81 -7.52
N ILE A 90 7.02 7.81 -6.64
CA ILE A 90 6.28 9.06 -6.92
C ILE A 90 6.95 9.81 -8.09
N ILE A 91 8.27 9.83 -8.08
CA ILE A 91 9.07 10.47 -9.13
C ILE A 91 8.99 9.62 -10.40
N GLU A 92 9.14 8.31 -10.31
CA GLU A 92 9.04 7.38 -11.45
C GLU A 92 7.66 7.45 -12.12
N GLU A 93 6.58 7.47 -11.33
CA GLU A 93 5.22 7.54 -11.87
C GLU A 93 4.87 8.89 -12.50
N ALA A 94 5.42 9.99 -12.01
CA ALA A 94 5.26 11.30 -12.59
C ALA A 94 6.03 11.47 -13.92
N ASN A 95 7.09 10.69 -14.12
CA ASN A 95 7.98 10.79 -15.28
C ASN A 95 7.96 9.51 -16.14
N ARG A 96 6.80 8.90 -16.31
CA ARG A 96 6.67 7.66 -17.11
C ARG A 96 7.16 7.86 -18.53
N GLY A 97 8.07 6.96 -18.97
CA GLY A 97 8.66 6.99 -20.30
C GLY A 97 9.83 7.96 -20.44
N VAL A 98 10.22 8.64 -19.38
CA VAL A 98 11.44 9.44 -19.32
C VAL A 98 12.60 8.56 -18.83
N LEU A 99 13.74 8.63 -19.51
CA LEU A 99 14.98 8.02 -19.05
C LEU A 99 15.62 8.91 -17.99
N PHE A 100 16.08 8.30 -16.88
CA PHE A 100 16.74 9.05 -15.80
C PHE A 100 18.24 9.18 -16.11
N GLU A 101 18.56 10.06 -17.05
CA GLU A 101 19.93 10.34 -17.51
C GLU A 101 20.34 11.76 -17.16
N GLU A 102 21.67 11.98 -17.05
CA GLU A 102 22.22 13.30 -16.77
C GLU A 102 21.73 14.35 -17.78
N GLY A 103 21.32 15.51 -17.30
CA GLY A 103 20.82 16.61 -18.11
C GLY A 103 19.31 16.52 -18.42
N GLN A 104 18.66 15.40 -18.17
CA GLN A 104 17.22 15.24 -18.38
C GLN A 104 16.43 16.08 -17.37
N LEU A 105 15.36 16.75 -17.81
CA LEU A 105 14.41 17.42 -16.93
C LEU A 105 13.35 16.41 -16.44
N ILE A 106 13.13 16.38 -15.15
CA ILE A 106 12.12 15.56 -14.50
C ILE A 106 11.22 16.38 -13.59
N VAL A 107 10.03 15.88 -13.32
CA VAL A 107 9.07 16.47 -12.36
C VAL A 107 9.11 15.68 -11.06
N ILE A 108 9.27 16.38 -9.94
CA ILE A 108 9.20 15.82 -8.58
C ILE A 108 7.94 16.37 -7.91
N PRO A 109 6.85 15.59 -7.82
CA PRO A 109 5.62 16.01 -7.15
C PRO A 109 5.85 16.20 -5.63
N LEU A 110 5.40 17.33 -5.08
CA LEU A 110 5.45 17.62 -3.63
C LEU A 110 4.10 17.34 -2.95
N LYS A 111 3.00 17.39 -3.71
CA LYS A 111 1.66 17.05 -3.22
C LYS A 111 1.24 15.65 -3.66
N GLU A 112 0.66 14.90 -2.75
CA GLU A 112 0.20 13.54 -2.97
C GLU A 112 -1.29 13.47 -3.30
N ASP A 113 -1.67 12.65 -4.29
CA ASP A 113 -3.04 12.17 -4.46
C ASP A 113 -3.25 10.91 -3.60
N LYS A 114 -3.90 11.08 -2.46
CA LYS A 114 -4.00 10.05 -1.41
C LYS A 114 -5.03 8.95 -1.68
N GLY A 115 -5.91 9.11 -2.63
CA GLY A 115 -7.08 8.22 -2.76
C GLY A 115 -6.99 7.15 -3.82
N GLY A 116 -5.98 7.20 -4.70
CA GLY A 116 -5.89 6.28 -5.83
C GLY A 116 -7.12 6.35 -6.75
N LEU A 117 -7.84 7.46 -6.75
CA LEU A 117 -8.94 7.74 -7.67
C LEU A 117 -8.36 8.28 -8.98
N LEU A 118 -8.68 7.62 -10.08
CA LEU A 118 -8.19 7.96 -11.41
C LEU A 118 -9.38 8.07 -12.38
N PRO A 119 -9.24 8.80 -13.50
CA PRO A 119 -10.24 8.77 -14.55
C PRO A 119 -10.51 7.31 -14.97
N GLY A 120 -11.78 6.91 -14.91
CA GLY A 120 -12.22 5.57 -15.30
C GLY A 120 -12.14 4.49 -14.21
N GLY A 121 -11.69 4.80 -12.97
CA GLY A 121 -11.66 3.78 -11.93
C GLY A 121 -10.97 4.18 -10.64
N TYR A 122 -10.58 3.19 -9.88
CA TYR A 122 -9.86 3.39 -8.63
C TYR A 122 -8.84 2.28 -8.37
N GLN A 123 -7.81 2.63 -7.63
CA GLN A 123 -6.77 1.70 -7.22
C GLN A 123 -7.32 0.69 -6.21
N VAL A 124 -6.91 -0.56 -6.36
CA VAL A 124 -7.14 -1.64 -5.39
C VAL A 124 -5.82 -2.31 -5.07
N VAL A 125 -5.68 -2.76 -3.84
CA VAL A 125 -4.48 -3.46 -3.37
C VAL A 125 -4.81 -4.94 -3.19
N PRO A 126 -4.24 -5.85 -3.99
CA PRO A 126 -4.27 -7.27 -3.71
C PRO A 126 -3.40 -7.58 -2.49
N VAL A 127 -3.95 -8.36 -1.56
CA VAL A 127 -3.25 -8.88 -0.39
C VAL A 127 -3.08 -10.39 -0.61
N LEU A 128 -1.87 -10.81 -0.96
CA LEU A 128 -1.55 -12.21 -1.23
C LEU A 128 -1.48 -13.00 0.08
N CYS A 129 -2.08 -14.17 0.10
CA CYS A 129 -2.14 -15.03 1.28
C CYS A 129 -1.49 -16.38 1.00
N TYR A 130 -0.35 -16.61 1.61
CA TYR A 130 0.41 -17.85 1.64
C TYR A 130 0.27 -18.53 3.01
N HIS A 131 0.72 -19.80 3.09
CA HIS A 131 0.76 -20.53 4.36
C HIS A 131 2.11 -21.24 4.53
N ARG A 132 2.27 -22.41 3.92
CA ARG A 132 3.47 -23.25 4.04
C ARG A 132 4.26 -23.27 2.73
N PHE A 133 5.56 -23.46 2.85
CA PHE A 133 6.47 -23.60 1.73
C PHE A 133 7.25 -24.93 1.85
N ALA A 134 7.55 -25.57 0.73
CA ALA A 134 8.41 -26.76 0.67
C ALA A 134 8.93 -26.94 -0.76
N GLU A 135 9.98 -27.73 -0.94
CA GLU A 135 10.47 -28.09 -2.29
C GLU A 135 9.36 -28.83 -3.08
N ARG A 136 8.63 -29.73 -2.42
CA ARG A 136 7.50 -30.46 -2.98
C ARG A 136 6.27 -30.28 -2.09
N CYS A 137 5.15 -30.00 -2.71
CA CYS A 137 3.89 -29.73 -2.02
C CYS A 137 2.78 -30.64 -2.52
N ASP A 138 2.15 -31.37 -1.62
CA ASP A 138 0.96 -32.20 -1.92
C ASP A 138 -0.33 -31.50 -1.47
N ALA A 139 -0.27 -30.63 -0.45
CA ALA A 139 -1.41 -29.89 0.07
C ALA A 139 -1.68 -28.59 -0.70
N SER A 140 -2.94 -28.14 -0.73
CA SER A 140 -3.37 -26.90 -1.39
C SER A 140 -2.79 -25.65 -0.73
N LEU A 141 -2.59 -25.65 0.60
CA LEU A 141 -2.02 -24.55 1.37
C LEU A 141 -0.48 -24.57 1.41
N CYS A 142 0.16 -25.32 0.53
CA CYS A 142 1.61 -25.39 0.42
C CYS A 142 2.03 -24.87 -0.97
N THR A 143 2.95 -23.90 -0.97
CA THR A 143 3.54 -23.31 -2.17
C THR A 143 4.93 -23.91 -2.42
N PRO A 144 5.21 -24.50 -3.59
CA PRO A 144 6.55 -24.97 -3.94
C PRO A 144 7.56 -23.82 -3.94
N THR A 145 8.77 -24.07 -3.45
CA THR A 145 9.84 -23.06 -3.32
C THR A 145 10.16 -22.40 -4.65
N ASP A 146 10.33 -23.21 -5.72
CA ASP A 146 10.63 -22.73 -7.07
C ASP A 146 9.50 -21.85 -7.65
N LEU A 147 8.24 -22.19 -7.34
CA LEU A 147 7.11 -21.38 -7.75
C LEU A 147 7.09 -20.06 -6.99
N PHE A 148 7.36 -20.07 -5.68
CA PHE A 148 7.42 -18.84 -4.89
C PHE A 148 8.52 -17.89 -5.38
N GLU A 149 9.70 -18.41 -5.71
CA GLU A 149 10.79 -17.62 -6.33
C GLU A 149 10.34 -16.99 -7.65
N ARG A 150 9.73 -17.77 -8.55
CA ARG A 150 9.20 -17.25 -9.83
C ARG A 150 8.12 -16.20 -9.63
N GLN A 151 7.31 -16.31 -8.58
CA GLN A 151 6.30 -15.31 -8.25
C GLN A 151 6.94 -13.99 -7.77
N MET A 152 7.98 -14.04 -6.95
CA MET A 152 8.72 -12.85 -6.51
C MET A 152 9.49 -12.20 -7.66
N ASP A 153 10.16 -12.99 -8.48
CA ASP A 153 10.77 -12.55 -9.74
C ASP A 153 9.76 -11.83 -10.64
N TYR A 154 8.54 -12.37 -10.76
CA TYR A 154 7.50 -11.76 -11.57
C TYR A 154 7.08 -10.39 -11.03
N LEU A 155 6.91 -10.26 -9.71
CA LEU A 155 6.58 -8.99 -9.08
C LEU A 155 7.64 -7.93 -9.39
N GLU A 156 8.91 -8.28 -9.20
CA GLU A 156 10.05 -7.37 -9.46
C GLU A 156 10.13 -6.97 -10.93
N LYS A 157 10.16 -7.94 -11.86
CA LYS A 157 10.29 -7.72 -13.32
C LYS A 157 9.12 -6.91 -13.91
N ASN A 158 7.95 -6.97 -13.28
CA ASN A 158 6.76 -6.23 -13.73
C ASN A 158 6.51 -4.96 -12.91
N ALA A 159 7.51 -4.48 -12.16
CA ALA A 159 7.45 -3.25 -11.38
C ALA A 159 6.30 -3.21 -10.36
N TYR A 160 5.94 -4.36 -9.77
CA TYR A 160 5.09 -4.36 -8.58
C TYR A 160 5.91 -3.92 -7.37
N ARG A 161 5.31 -3.10 -6.52
CA ARG A 161 5.90 -2.64 -5.26
C ARG A 161 5.23 -3.37 -4.10
N VAL A 162 6.00 -4.18 -3.40
CA VAL A 162 5.52 -4.80 -2.16
C VAL A 162 5.56 -3.76 -1.05
N ILE A 163 4.36 -3.38 -0.57
CA ILE A 163 4.21 -2.40 0.52
C ILE A 163 4.00 -3.11 1.86
N SER A 164 4.41 -2.44 2.94
CA SER A 164 4.17 -2.92 4.30
C SER A 164 2.68 -2.81 4.68
N MET A 165 2.28 -3.55 5.71
CA MET A 165 0.93 -3.45 6.28
C MET A 165 0.67 -2.06 6.88
N ALA A 166 1.71 -1.44 7.42
CA ALA A 166 1.63 -0.07 7.93
C ALA A 166 1.33 0.93 6.80
N GLU A 167 1.99 0.84 5.64
CA GLU A 167 1.70 1.68 4.48
C GLU A 167 0.30 1.43 3.93
N PHE A 168 -0.13 0.16 3.91
CA PHE A 168 -1.49 -0.20 3.51
C PHE A 168 -2.55 0.37 4.47
N LEU A 169 -2.30 0.35 5.79
CA LEU A 169 -3.17 0.98 6.78
C LEU A 169 -3.28 2.51 6.57
N GLU A 170 -2.17 3.18 6.27
CA GLU A 170 -2.18 4.61 5.97
C GLU A 170 -2.97 4.94 4.69
N PHE A 171 -2.88 4.08 3.65
CA PHE A 171 -3.68 4.19 2.45
C PHE A 171 -5.19 4.03 2.74
N LEU A 172 -5.59 2.99 3.48
CA LEU A 172 -6.98 2.78 3.89
C LEU A 172 -7.51 3.91 4.78
N SER A 173 -6.61 4.57 5.53
CA SER A 173 -6.93 5.73 6.38
C SER A 173 -6.93 7.06 5.63
N TYR A 174 -6.71 7.05 4.32
CA TYR A 174 -6.60 8.24 3.46
C TYR A 174 -5.50 9.23 3.89
N ARG A 175 -4.38 8.70 4.42
CA ARG A 175 -3.27 9.51 4.90
C ARG A 175 -2.06 9.50 3.98
N ARG A 176 -1.93 8.46 3.16
CA ARG A 176 -0.77 8.25 2.29
C ARG A 176 -1.21 7.69 0.94
N SER A 177 -0.59 8.16 -0.14
CA SER A 177 -0.61 7.50 -1.44
C SER A 177 0.30 6.27 -1.44
N ILE A 178 0.01 5.33 -2.31
CA ILE A 178 0.81 4.12 -2.53
C ILE A 178 1.07 3.92 -4.04
N PRO A 179 2.11 3.18 -4.42
CA PRO A 179 2.40 2.88 -5.83
C PRO A 179 1.18 2.27 -6.54
N ARG A 180 0.98 2.58 -7.82
CA ARG A 180 -0.16 2.06 -8.61
C ARG A 180 -0.18 0.53 -8.69
N LYS A 181 0.99 -0.09 -8.73
CA LYS A 181 1.14 -1.55 -8.69
C LYS A 181 1.54 -2.04 -7.29
N ALA A 182 0.89 -1.50 -6.25
CA ALA A 182 1.11 -1.95 -4.88
C ALA A 182 0.50 -3.32 -4.63
N VAL A 183 1.21 -4.15 -3.89
CA VAL A 183 0.77 -5.48 -3.41
C VAL A 183 1.24 -5.69 -1.99
N VAL A 184 0.45 -6.39 -1.17
CA VAL A 184 0.85 -6.82 0.18
C VAL A 184 1.02 -8.34 0.17
N ILE A 185 2.09 -8.83 0.82
CA ILE A 185 2.34 -10.25 1.01
C ILE A 185 2.02 -10.63 2.46
N THR A 186 1.21 -11.66 2.64
CA THR A 186 0.90 -12.21 3.98
C THR A 186 1.15 -13.72 4.02
N MET A 187 1.52 -14.22 5.20
CA MET A 187 1.74 -15.65 5.47
C MET A 187 1.02 -16.00 6.77
N ASP A 188 0.18 -17.01 6.73
CA ASP A 188 -0.65 -17.43 7.87
C ASP A 188 -0.06 -18.63 8.62
N ASP A 189 -0.63 -18.92 9.77
CA ASP A 189 -0.40 -20.05 10.69
C ASP A 189 0.90 -19.99 11.50
N GLY A 190 2.00 -19.50 10.96
CA GLY A 190 3.28 -19.48 11.69
C GLY A 190 4.11 -20.74 11.48
N TYR A 191 4.10 -21.32 10.29
CA TYR A 191 4.99 -22.43 9.91
C TYR A 191 6.45 -22.00 9.83
N SER A 192 7.39 -22.86 10.28
CA SER A 192 8.85 -22.62 10.24
C SER A 192 9.36 -22.35 8.84
N SER A 193 8.71 -22.92 7.81
CA SER A 193 9.05 -22.69 6.40
C SER A 193 8.92 -21.21 5.94
N ALA A 194 8.17 -20.39 6.66
CA ALA A 194 8.13 -18.95 6.44
C ALA A 194 9.51 -18.31 6.73
N TYR A 195 10.22 -18.77 7.77
CA TYR A 195 11.57 -18.33 8.10
C TYR A 195 12.64 -19.01 7.24
N GLU A 196 12.53 -20.33 7.06
CA GLU A 196 13.56 -21.13 6.41
C GLU A 196 13.61 -20.92 4.89
N ILE A 197 12.45 -20.68 4.26
CA ILE A 197 12.28 -20.59 2.80
C ILE A 197 11.86 -19.19 2.36
N ALA A 198 10.70 -18.70 2.83
CA ALA A 198 10.14 -17.46 2.29
C ALA A 198 10.94 -16.21 2.69
N PHE A 199 11.41 -16.13 3.93
CA PHE A 199 12.14 -14.98 4.45
C PHE A 199 13.42 -14.68 3.64
N PRO A 200 14.35 -15.63 3.39
CA PRO A 200 15.54 -15.36 2.59
C PRO A 200 15.20 -15.01 1.13
N ILE A 201 14.16 -15.61 0.54
CA ILE A 201 13.73 -15.26 -0.83
C ILE A 201 13.25 -13.80 -0.88
N LEU A 202 12.32 -13.42 -0.01
CA LEU A 202 11.81 -12.05 0.06
C LEU A 202 12.90 -11.02 0.34
N LYS A 203 13.85 -11.35 1.21
CA LYS A 203 15.02 -10.47 1.49
C LYS A 203 15.89 -10.22 0.27
N ARG A 204 16.11 -11.21 -0.60
CA ARG A 204 16.87 -11.04 -1.85
C ARG A 204 16.22 -10.04 -2.79
N HIS A 205 14.88 -10.00 -2.82
CA HIS A 205 14.09 -9.04 -3.62
C HIS A 205 13.86 -7.69 -2.92
N GLY A 206 14.34 -7.50 -1.69
CA GLY A 206 14.04 -6.30 -0.90
C GLY A 206 12.57 -6.20 -0.50
N PHE A 207 11.84 -7.31 -0.54
CA PHE A 207 10.41 -7.35 -0.20
C PHE A 207 10.20 -7.61 1.30
N THR A 208 9.12 -7.06 1.82
CA THR A 208 8.61 -7.35 3.17
C THR A 208 7.38 -8.22 3.11
N ALA A 209 6.94 -8.74 4.27
CA ALA A 209 5.67 -9.45 4.42
C ALA A 209 5.13 -9.30 5.85
N THR A 210 3.84 -9.62 6.02
CA THR A 210 3.21 -9.74 7.33
C THR A 210 2.91 -11.20 7.63
N LEU A 211 3.37 -11.68 8.80
CA LEU A 211 3.03 -13.01 9.28
C LEU A 211 1.87 -12.91 10.27
N PHE A 212 0.84 -13.72 10.06
CA PHE A 212 -0.25 -13.90 11.00
C PHE A 212 -0.07 -15.24 11.73
N VAL A 213 0.27 -15.20 13.02
CA VAL A 213 0.57 -16.39 13.78
C VAL A 213 -0.49 -16.64 14.88
N TYR A 214 -0.93 -17.88 15.05
CA TYR A 214 -1.68 -18.25 16.22
C TYR A 214 -0.71 -18.68 17.33
N THR A 215 -0.86 -18.03 18.48
CA THR A 215 0.22 -18.02 19.49
C THR A 215 0.42 -19.36 20.19
N ASP A 216 -0.61 -20.22 20.24
CA ASP A 216 -0.50 -21.56 20.80
C ASP A 216 0.35 -22.51 19.94
N PHE A 217 0.61 -22.18 18.69
CA PHE A 217 1.47 -22.99 17.82
C PHE A 217 2.96 -22.63 17.92
N VAL A 218 3.26 -21.36 18.24
CA VAL A 218 4.64 -20.87 18.24
C VAL A 218 5.52 -21.64 19.25
N GLY A 219 6.58 -22.27 18.72
CA GLY A 219 7.54 -23.04 19.52
C GLY A 219 7.09 -24.45 19.93
N THR A 220 5.94 -24.95 19.47
CA THR A 220 5.41 -26.26 19.89
C THR A 220 6.01 -27.44 19.13
N SER A 221 6.56 -27.23 17.95
CA SER A 221 7.09 -28.29 17.09
C SER A 221 8.18 -27.78 16.16
N ARG A 222 8.88 -28.68 15.48
CA ARG A 222 9.88 -28.31 14.45
C ARG A 222 9.26 -27.62 13.23
N SER A 223 7.98 -27.83 12.97
CA SER A 223 7.25 -27.17 11.87
C SER A 223 6.68 -25.80 12.25
N ALA A 224 6.76 -25.41 13.52
CA ALA A 224 6.31 -24.12 14.01
C ALA A 224 7.48 -23.13 14.08
N LEU A 225 7.20 -21.85 13.78
CA LEU A 225 8.15 -20.76 14.06
C LEU A 225 8.45 -20.70 15.57
N THR A 226 9.69 -20.39 15.89
CA THR A 226 10.10 -20.05 17.26
C THR A 226 9.99 -18.55 17.49
N TRP A 227 9.94 -18.13 18.76
CA TRP A 227 9.95 -16.70 19.11
C TRP A 227 11.24 -15.99 18.64
N ASP A 228 12.38 -16.69 18.60
CA ASP A 228 13.64 -16.14 18.07
C ASP A 228 13.58 -15.90 16.56
N GLN A 229 13.00 -16.83 15.81
CA GLN A 229 12.77 -16.65 14.38
C GLN A 229 11.83 -15.48 14.10
N LEU A 230 10.74 -15.36 14.86
CA LEU A 230 9.82 -14.20 14.73
C LEU A 230 10.53 -12.88 15.05
N ARG A 231 11.40 -12.82 16.07
CA ARG A 231 12.22 -11.64 16.36
C ARG A 231 13.19 -11.32 15.24
N ALA A 232 13.84 -12.33 14.67
CA ALA A 232 14.75 -12.15 13.54
C ALA A 232 14.03 -11.63 12.29
N MET A 233 12.85 -12.18 11.95
CA MET A 233 12.03 -11.70 10.83
C MET A 233 11.59 -10.25 11.05
N LYS A 234 11.13 -9.91 12.27
CA LYS A 234 10.74 -8.55 12.63
C LYS A 234 11.92 -7.57 12.48
N SER A 235 13.10 -7.94 12.99
CA SER A 235 14.33 -7.14 12.81
C SER A 235 14.74 -7.01 11.35
N GLY A 236 14.37 -7.97 10.51
CA GLY A 236 14.54 -7.95 9.06
C GLY A 236 13.50 -7.11 8.31
N GLY A 237 12.60 -6.41 9.01
CA GLY A 237 11.59 -5.53 8.41
C GLY A 237 10.24 -6.20 8.12
N PHE A 238 10.00 -7.40 8.64
CA PHE A 238 8.70 -8.08 8.54
C PHE A 238 7.78 -7.67 9.69
N GLU A 239 6.48 -7.68 9.44
CA GLU A 239 5.47 -7.36 10.44
C GLU A 239 4.82 -8.64 10.96
N ILE A 240 4.45 -8.65 12.24
CA ILE A 240 3.81 -9.81 12.87
C ILE A 240 2.42 -9.39 13.36
N GLY A 241 1.40 -10.09 12.88
CA GLY A 241 0.01 -9.95 13.28
C GLY A 241 -0.52 -11.20 13.99
N SER A 242 -1.72 -11.09 14.51
CA SER A 242 -2.41 -12.18 15.19
C SER A 242 -3.20 -13.05 14.21
N HIS A 243 -3.20 -14.37 14.46
CA HIS A 243 -4.12 -15.32 13.85
C HIS A 243 -4.97 -16.04 14.92
N SER A 244 -5.37 -15.29 15.96
CA SER A 244 -5.99 -15.73 17.22
C SER A 244 -4.99 -16.45 18.17
N LEU A 245 -5.50 -16.90 19.31
CA LEU A 245 -4.73 -17.69 20.28
C LEU A 245 -4.58 -19.14 19.78
N SER A 246 -5.68 -19.82 19.51
CA SER A 246 -5.73 -21.27 19.29
C SER A 246 -6.08 -21.70 17.84
N HIS A 247 -6.27 -20.73 16.91
CA HIS A 247 -6.74 -20.98 15.56
C HIS A 247 -8.13 -21.62 15.48
N CYS A 248 -9.00 -21.42 16.49
CA CYS A 248 -10.38 -21.88 16.41
C CYS A 248 -11.24 -20.99 15.49
N ASP A 249 -12.32 -21.54 14.94
CA ASP A 249 -13.32 -20.73 14.21
C ASP A 249 -14.03 -19.77 15.20
N LEU A 250 -13.70 -18.48 15.09
CA LEU A 250 -14.19 -17.45 16.01
C LEU A 250 -15.67 -17.09 15.75
N THR A 251 -16.29 -17.60 14.69
CA THR A 251 -17.69 -17.33 14.36
C THR A 251 -18.65 -18.39 14.92
N LYS A 252 -18.12 -19.55 15.32
CA LYS A 252 -18.91 -20.67 15.80
C LYS A 252 -18.98 -20.75 17.31
N LYS A 253 -20.17 -20.93 17.81
CA LYS A 253 -20.42 -21.32 19.21
C LYS A 253 -20.08 -22.81 19.42
N LYS A 254 -19.59 -23.13 20.60
CA LYS A 254 -19.48 -24.52 21.04
C LYS A 254 -20.86 -25.06 21.41
N GLU A 255 -21.01 -26.37 21.39
CA GLU A 255 -22.25 -27.02 21.82
C GLU A 255 -22.56 -26.63 23.28
N GLY A 256 -23.81 -26.21 23.53
CA GLY A 256 -24.26 -25.74 24.85
C GLY A 256 -23.70 -24.37 25.30
N GLU A 257 -22.89 -23.69 24.49
CA GLU A 257 -22.33 -22.38 24.86
C GLU A 257 -23.40 -21.27 24.79
N SER A 258 -23.56 -20.50 25.87
CA SER A 258 -24.41 -19.31 25.88
C SER A 258 -23.81 -18.19 25.00
N ASP A 259 -24.59 -17.19 24.61
CA ASP A 259 -24.08 -16.05 23.85
C ASP A 259 -23.01 -15.27 24.62
N GLU A 260 -23.17 -15.13 25.92
CA GLU A 260 -22.21 -14.45 26.80
C GLU A 260 -20.87 -15.23 26.86
N ALA A 261 -20.95 -16.55 27.14
CA ALA A 261 -19.77 -17.41 27.19
C ALA A 261 -19.01 -17.43 25.85
N TYR A 262 -19.73 -17.45 24.74
CA TYR A 262 -19.16 -17.34 23.39
C TYR A 262 -18.40 -16.01 23.22
N LEU A 263 -19.03 -14.88 23.55
CA LEU A 263 -18.38 -13.57 23.40
C LEU A 263 -17.15 -13.43 24.29
N ASP A 264 -17.21 -13.95 25.52
CA ASP A 264 -16.06 -13.96 26.44
C ASP A 264 -14.93 -14.85 25.93
N ARG A 265 -15.24 -16.00 25.39
CA ARG A 265 -14.24 -16.88 24.76
C ARG A 265 -13.58 -16.20 23.56
N VAL A 266 -14.36 -15.61 22.65
CA VAL A 266 -13.81 -14.91 21.48
C VAL A 266 -12.97 -13.70 21.92
N ARG A 267 -13.42 -12.95 22.92
CA ARG A 267 -12.64 -11.83 23.48
C ARG A 267 -11.31 -12.30 24.05
N LYS A 268 -11.27 -13.46 24.74
CA LYS A 268 -10.03 -14.06 25.24
C LYS A 268 -9.11 -14.49 24.10
N GLU A 269 -9.62 -15.12 23.05
CA GLU A 269 -8.84 -15.49 21.86
C GLU A 269 -8.13 -14.25 21.25
N LEU A 270 -8.82 -13.14 21.16
CA LEU A 270 -8.28 -11.89 20.61
C LEU A 270 -7.28 -11.20 21.56
N LEU A 271 -7.65 -11.02 22.83
CA LEU A 271 -6.82 -10.27 23.78
C LEU A 271 -5.57 -11.03 24.20
N LEU A 272 -5.66 -12.35 24.43
CA LEU A 272 -4.50 -13.13 24.87
C LEU A 272 -3.48 -13.27 23.74
N SER A 273 -3.93 -13.55 22.50
CA SER A 273 -3.00 -13.60 21.37
C SER A 273 -2.28 -12.26 21.17
N LYS A 274 -3.03 -11.14 21.22
CA LYS A 274 -2.45 -9.80 21.15
C LYS A 274 -1.43 -9.57 22.28
N LYS A 275 -1.80 -9.85 23.52
CA LYS A 275 -0.93 -9.65 24.66
C LYS A 275 0.36 -10.47 24.58
N ILE A 276 0.25 -11.75 24.18
CA ILE A 276 1.42 -12.63 24.03
C ILE A 276 2.36 -12.08 22.95
N LEU A 277 1.82 -11.66 21.80
CA LEU A 277 2.62 -11.07 20.71
C LEU A 277 3.29 -9.78 21.16
N ASP A 278 2.55 -8.90 21.85
CA ASP A 278 3.06 -7.61 22.32
C ASP A 278 4.19 -7.81 23.34
N ASP A 279 4.02 -8.71 24.30
CA ASP A 279 5.02 -9.02 25.33
C ASP A 279 6.28 -9.70 24.74
N LYS A 280 6.10 -10.67 23.82
CA LYS A 280 7.22 -11.47 23.27
C LYS A 280 8.03 -10.72 22.20
N LEU A 281 7.40 -9.78 21.49
CA LEU A 281 7.98 -9.08 20.34
C LEU A 281 8.16 -7.58 20.58
N ALA A 282 7.83 -7.06 21.76
CA ALA A 282 7.88 -5.63 22.09
C ALA A 282 7.19 -4.78 21.01
N GLN A 283 5.87 -5.01 20.79
CA GLN A 283 5.09 -4.33 19.76
C GLN A 283 3.68 -3.99 20.25
N ASN A 284 2.91 -3.34 19.42
CA ASN A 284 1.47 -3.19 19.55
C ASN A 284 0.79 -3.89 18.37
N THR A 285 0.25 -5.09 18.62
CA THR A 285 -0.40 -5.90 17.57
C THR A 285 -1.77 -5.33 17.23
N ILE A 286 -1.92 -4.82 16.00
CA ILE A 286 -3.15 -4.20 15.52
C ILE A 286 -3.71 -4.85 14.24
N TYR A 287 -3.07 -5.90 13.75
CA TYR A 287 -3.45 -6.66 12.56
C TYR A 287 -3.92 -8.05 12.94
N LEU A 288 -5.03 -8.50 12.37
CA LEU A 288 -5.61 -9.82 12.59
C LEU A 288 -5.96 -10.48 11.26
N ALA A 289 -5.55 -11.73 11.04
CA ALA A 289 -6.20 -12.59 10.06
C ALA A 289 -7.20 -13.50 10.79
N PHE A 290 -8.41 -13.59 10.26
CA PHE A 290 -9.42 -14.46 10.84
C PHE A 290 -9.10 -15.92 10.52
N PRO A 291 -9.05 -16.84 11.51
CA PRO A 291 -8.92 -18.27 11.24
C PRO A 291 -9.96 -18.74 10.21
N TYR A 292 -9.52 -19.52 9.22
CA TYR A 292 -10.31 -19.97 8.08
C TYR A 292 -10.88 -18.82 7.19
N GLY A 293 -10.54 -17.56 7.51
CA GLY A 293 -11.07 -16.36 6.85
C GLY A 293 -12.51 -16.02 7.23
N GLU A 294 -13.10 -16.73 8.20
CA GLU A 294 -14.49 -16.57 8.59
C GLU A 294 -14.68 -15.41 9.60
N PHE A 295 -15.66 -14.57 9.32
CA PHE A 295 -16.01 -13.44 10.20
C PHE A 295 -17.51 -13.11 10.13
N ASN A 296 -17.99 -12.48 11.17
CA ASN A 296 -19.35 -11.91 11.26
C ASN A 296 -19.32 -10.55 11.95
N GLN A 297 -20.47 -9.85 12.00
CA GLN A 297 -20.56 -8.52 12.58
C GLN A 297 -20.19 -8.47 14.07
N ARG A 298 -20.53 -9.53 14.84
CA ARG A 298 -20.16 -9.61 16.28
C ARG A 298 -18.66 -9.67 16.46
N LEU A 299 -17.98 -10.49 15.65
CA LEU A 299 -16.52 -10.60 15.67
C LEU A 299 -15.83 -9.29 15.25
N VAL A 300 -16.35 -8.60 14.23
CA VAL A 300 -15.86 -7.29 13.82
C VAL A 300 -15.96 -6.26 14.95
N ALA A 301 -17.08 -6.23 15.67
CA ALA A 301 -17.25 -5.35 16.83
C ALA A 301 -16.23 -5.68 17.93
N LEU A 302 -16.04 -6.96 18.27
CA LEU A 302 -15.04 -7.39 19.25
C LEU A 302 -13.61 -7.05 18.82
N CYS A 303 -13.26 -7.16 17.53
CA CYS A 303 -11.96 -6.73 17.02
C CYS A 303 -11.73 -5.24 17.25
N HIS A 304 -12.74 -4.41 17.00
CA HIS A 304 -12.66 -2.98 17.27
C HIS A 304 -12.49 -2.69 18.77
N GLU A 305 -13.29 -3.33 19.64
CA GLU A 305 -13.19 -3.21 21.10
C GLU A 305 -11.80 -3.63 21.66
N THR A 306 -11.20 -4.65 21.07
CA THR A 306 -9.90 -5.19 21.47
C THR A 306 -8.71 -4.48 20.82
N GLY A 307 -8.95 -3.43 20.02
CA GLY A 307 -7.93 -2.55 19.48
C GLY A 307 -7.28 -3.04 18.20
N TYR A 308 -7.86 -4.01 17.50
CA TYR A 308 -7.43 -4.36 16.14
C TYR A 308 -7.88 -3.28 15.16
N ARG A 309 -7.03 -2.95 14.22
CA ARG A 309 -7.26 -1.92 13.19
C ARG A 309 -7.50 -2.51 11.80
N LEU A 310 -6.85 -3.64 11.48
CA LEU A 310 -7.08 -4.37 10.23
C LEU A 310 -7.47 -5.81 10.54
N GLY A 311 -8.50 -6.30 9.82
CA GLY A 311 -8.98 -7.67 9.91
C GLY A 311 -9.13 -8.28 8.51
N PHE A 312 -8.51 -9.45 8.29
CA PHE A 312 -8.40 -10.08 6.98
C PHE A 312 -9.19 -11.38 6.91
N SER A 313 -10.04 -11.47 5.89
CA SER A 313 -10.70 -12.71 5.46
C SER A 313 -9.89 -13.42 4.36
N VAL A 314 -10.45 -14.50 3.80
CA VAL A 314 -9.96 -15.12 2.55
C VAL A 314 -10.94 -14.92 1.39
N LYS A 315 -11.85 -13.96 1.51
CA LYS A 315 -12.71 -13.56 0.39
C LYS A 315 -11.86 -12.90 -0.69
N GLN A 316 -11.99 -13.38 -1.93
CA GLN A 316 -11.18 -12.91 -3.06
C GLN A 316 -11.48 -11.46 -3.44
N GLY A 317 -10.46 -10.76 -3.89
CA GLY A 317 -10.51 -9.40 -4.45
C GLY A 317 -9.50 -8.45 -3.81
N GLY A 318 -9.24 -7.35 -4.51
CA GLY A 318 -8.42 -6.26 -4.01
C GLY A 318 -9.20 -5.33 -3.07
N ASN A 319 -8.47 -4.51 -2.35
CA ASN A 319 -9.01 -3.57 -1.36
C ASN A 319 -8.75 -2.13 -1.81
N ALA A 320 -9.81 -1.35 -2.02
CA ALA A 320 -9.72 0.08 -2.27
C ALA A 320 -9.60 0.86 -0.94
N PHE A 321 -9.20 2.14 -1.01
CA PHE A 321 -9.05 3.00 0.17
C PHE A 321 -10.34 3.11 1.02
N PHE A 322 -11.51 2.90 0.42
CA PHE A 322 -12.80 2.90 1.11
C PHE A 322 -13.26 1.51 1.59
N ALA A 323 -12.40 0.48 1.52
CA ALA A 323 -12.72 -0.84 2.08
C ALA A 323 -12.85 -0.77 3.60
N HIS A 324 -13.78 -1.57 4.15
CA HIS A 324 -13.94 -1.63 5.60
C HIS A 324 -12.71 -2.31 6.24
N PRO A 325 -11.97 -1.65 7.13
CA PRO A 325 -10.65 -2.10 7.58
C PRO A 325 -10.67 -3.44 8.34
N LEU A 326 -11.77 -3.80 8.98
CA LEU A 326 -11.91 -5.08 9.71
C LEU A 326 -12.64 -6.17 8.89
N SER A 327 -12.72 -6.03 7.57
CA SER A 327 -13.29 -7.07 6.69
C SER A 327 -12.60 -7.12 5.32
N LEU A 328 -11.28 -7.01 5.34
CA LEU A 328 -10.44 -6.96 4.14
C LEU A 328 -10.38 -8.30 3.42
N LYS A 329 -10.21 -8.22 2.11
CA LYS A 329 -10.13 -9.36 1.21
C LYS A 329 -8.68 -9.77 1.03
N ARG A 330 -8.45 -11.06 0.73
CA ARG A 330 -7.14 -11.58 0.37
C ARG A 330 -7.23 -12.52 -0.82
N GLU A 331 -6.13 -12.62 -1.54
CA GLU A 331 -5.95 -13.52 -2.66
C GLU A 331 -5.14 -14.73 -2.20
N GLN A 332 -5.84 -15.84 -1.87
CA GLN A 332 -5.17 -17.09 -1.51
C GLN A 332 -4.42 -17.67 -2.71
N ILE A 333 -3.17 -18.06 -2.50
CA ILE A 333 -2.32 -18.70 -3.51
C ILE A 333 -2.40 -20.21 -3.32
N LEU A 334 -3.45 -20.81 -3.89
CA LEU A 334 -3.76 -22.24 -3.75
C LEU A 334 -3.31 -23.08 -4.94
N ARG A 335 -3.23 -22.48 -6.14
CA ARG A 335 -2.86 -23.18 -7.38
C ARG A 335 -1.37 -23.02 -7.64
N LYS A 336 -0.80 -24.09 -8.22
CA LYS A 336 0.64 -24.21 -8.49
C LYS A 336 1.02 -23.76 -9.91
N ASP A 337 0.35 -22.70 -10.42
CA ASP A 337 0.61 -22.15 -11.75
C ASP A 337 0.75 -20.61 -11.70
N MET A 338 1.54 -20.06 -12.63
CA MET A 338 1.81 -18.64 -12.72
C MET A 338 0.63 -17.85 -13.27
N ASP A 339 -0.19 -18.42 -14.14
CA ASP A 339 -1.34 -17.71 -14.73
C ASP A 339 -2.37 -17.38 -13.66
N HIS A 340 -2.61 -18.33 -12.73
CA HIS A 340 -3.47 -18.09 -11.59
C HIS A 340 -2.89 -17.01 -10.66
N PHE A 341 -1.58 -17.01 -10.41
CA PHE A 341 -0.92 -15.97 -9.62
C PHE A 341 -1.07 -14.59 -10.27
N VAL A 342 -0.78 -14.47 -11.56
CA VAL A 342 -0.89 -13.20 -12.30
C VAL A 342 -2.32 -12.66 -12.28
N ALA A 343 -3.32 -13.54 -12.41
CA ALA A 343 -4.73 -13.14 -12.34
C ALA A 343 -5.13 -12.53 -10.98
N LYS A 344 -4.38 -12.83 -9.90
CA LYS A 344 -4.58 -12.27 -8.55
C LYS A 344 -4.00 -10.87 -8.36
N LEU A 345 -3.16 -10.40 -9.28
CA LEU A 345 -2.40 -9.15 -9.16
C LEU A 345 -3.13 -7.93 -9.72
N ARG A 346 -4.46 -7.93 -9.74
CA ARG A 346 -5.23 -6.78 -10.21
C ARG A 346 -5.10 -5.62 -9.23
N THR A 347 -4.51 -4.50 -9.67
CA THR A 347 -4.29 -3.28 -8.87
C THR A 347 -5.21 -2.12 -9.25
N PHE A 348 -6.10 -2.30 -10.21
CA PHE A 348 -7.04 -1.28 -10.64
C PHE A 348 -8.43 -1.87 -10.90
N HIS A 349 -9.46 -1.16 -10.49
CA HIS A 349 -10.84 -1.47 -10.76
C HIS A 349 -11.43 -0.40 -11.67
N GLU A 350 -11.75 -0.81 -12.90
CA GLU A 350 -12.41 0.06 -13.87
C GLU A 350 -13.91 0.16 -13.56
N TYR A 351 -14.46 1.36 -13.66
CA TYR A 351 -15.90 1.55 -13.72
C TYR A 351 -16.27 2.22 -15.02
N SER A 352 -17.24 1.68 -15.74
CA SER A 352 -17.83 2.37 -16.86
C SER A 352 -18.92 3.31 -16.37
N VAL A 353 -18.80 4.58 -16.67
CA VAL A 353 -19.93 5.51 -16.58
C VAL A 353 -20.83 5.17 -17.77
N LYS A 354 -21.86 4.33 -17.53
CA LYS A 354 -22.95 4.12 -18.47
C LYS A 354 -24.04 5.16 -18.21
#